data_58c591c9279caa193eac29237b1c2be1
#
_entry.id   58c591c9279caa193eac29237b1c2be1
#
_cell.length_a   1.000
_cell.length_b   1.000
_cell.length_c   1.000
_cell.angle_alpha   90.00
_cell.angle_beta   90.00
_cell.angle_gamma   90.00
#
_symmetry.space_group_name_H-M   'P 1'
#
loop_
_entity.id
_entity.type
_entity.pdbx_description
1 polymer ?
#
loop_
_entity_poly.entity_id
_entity_poly.type
_entity_poly.pdbx_seq_one_letter_code
_entity_poly.pdbx_strand_id
1 'polypeptide(L)'
;VCSAQADWKFYYVIVEMWWLVLLLSVIVLLIVWVRQQERFTMQEIPKVIWTFWDSDTPPEFVQKSIDTWKKYSPDFEIKLVTPSNIGEYLPGTDFTKFKHTNFIQRVSDFVRVHLVAKYGGIWSDASVVAKRSHNWIIDEQKSKGFEVFIYRNDRDQTNPNHPVLANWFFASVPDAKFIREWRDEFNRTQDFETIDEYIADVKAKGVDTQKIPDLRYLTQDVAAQVVIQTKMSPEEMKTIYTLNSEDGPYKHSHSNGWDPPKSVKSLCDTPGHELPDLIKIYGNERRAIEANDSLKCSYKIFD
;
A
#
# COMPACT_ATOMS: atom_id res chain seq x y z
N VAL A 1 -54.88 -23.91 -47.23
CA VAL A 1 -53.58 -23.47 -47.69
C VAL A 1 -52.98 -22.36 -46.82
N CYS A 2 -53.78 -21.76 -45.87
CA CYS A 2 -53.31 -20.63 -45.04
C CYS A 2 -52.64 -21.01 -43.68
N SER A 3 -52.65 -22.26 -43.21
CA SER A 3 -52.11 -22.65 -41.90
C SER A 3 -50.58 -22.98 -41.92
N ALA A 4 -50.07 -23.51 -43.03
CA ALA A 4 -48.68 -23.95 -43.15
C ALA A 4 -47.64 -22.81 -43.20
N GLN A 5 -48.01 -21.60 -43.63
CA GLN A 5 -47.10 -20.44 -43.71
C GLN A 5 -46.83 -19.75 -42.36
N ALA A 6 -47.75 -19.86 -41.37
CA ALA A 6 -47.58 -19.29 -40.05
C ALA A 6 -46.61 -20.11 -39.19
N ASP A 7 -46.61 -21.44 -39.33
CA ASP A 7 -45.72 -22.36 -38.59
C ASP A 7 -44.26 -22.21 -38.98
N TRP A 8 -43.94 -21.94 -40.25
CA TRP A 8 -42.54 -21.73 -40.69
C TRP A 8 -41.94 -20.44 -40.15
N LYS A 9 -42.70 -19.36 -40.06
CA LYS A 9 -42.20 -18.12 -39.47
C LYS A 9 -41.90 -18.25 -37.96
N PHE A 10 -42.76 -18.99 -37.26
CA PHE A 10 -42.54 -19.26 -35.83
C PHE A 10 -41.32 -20.12 -35.57
N TYR A 11 -41.10 -21.15 -36.40
CA TYR A 11 -39.92 -21.99 -36.33
C TYR A 11 -38.64 -21.22 -36.62
N TYR A 12 -38.65 -20.32 -37.58
CA TYR A 12 -37.52 -19.48 -37.94
C TYR A 12 -37.10 -18.55 -36.79
N VAL A 13 -38.05 -17.92 -36.14
CA VAL A 13 -37.83 -17.03 -34.98
C VAL A 13 -37.24 -17.82 -33.80
N ILE A 14 -37.72 -19.05 -33.54
CA ILE A 14 -37.15 -19.90 -32.47
C ILE A 14 -35.70 -20.30 -32.77
N VAL A 15 -35.39 -20.68 -34.01
CA VAL A 15 -34.04 -21.06 -34.42
C VAL A 15 -33.10 -19.87 -34.30
N GLU A 16 -33.49 -18.67 -34.73
CA GLU A 16 -32.72 -17.43 -34.58
C GLU A 16 -32.46 -17.10 -33.09
N MET A 17 -33.46 -17.25 -32.22
CA MET A 17 -33.31 -17.05 -30.78
C MET A 17 -32.29 -18.02 -30.16
N TRP A 18 -32.32 -19.31 -30.55
CA TRP A 18 -31.35 -20.29 -30.07
C TRP A 18 -29.93 -20.00 -30.53
N TRP A 19 -29.75 -19.50 -31.78
CA TRP A 19 -28.45 -19.06 -32.28
C TRP A 19 -27.90 -17.88 -31.53
N LEU A 20 -28.75 -16.90 -31.13
CA LEU A 20 -28.35 -15.76 -30.29
C LEU A 20 -27.95 -16.21 -28.89
N VAL A 21 -28.69 -17.14 -28.27
CA VAL A 21 -28.35 -17.69 -26.95
C VAL A 21 -27.02 -18.44 -26.99
N LEU A 22 -26.80 -19.25 -28.03
CA LEU A 22 -25.52 -19.96 -28.20
C LEU A 22 -24.36 -18.98 -28.42
N LEU A 23 -24.53 -17.95 -29.24
CA LEU A 23 -23.50 -16.93 -29.48
C LEU A 23 -23.15 -16.18 -28.18
N LEU A 24 -24.15 -15.77 -27.39
CA LEU A 24 -23.94 -15.13 -26.11
C LEU A 24 -23.22 -16.05 -25.12
N SER A 25 -23.57 -17.34 -25.10
CA SER A 25 -22.93 -18.33 -24.25
C SER A 25 -21.43 -18.49 -24.58
N VAL A 26 -21.10 -18.55 -25.88
CA VAL A 26 -19.73 -18.65 -26.39
C VAL A 26 -18.93 -17.38 -26.01
N ILE A 27 -19.54 -16.18 -26.15
CA ILE A 27 -18.89 -14.92 -25.79
C ILE A 27 -18.60 -14.89 -24.27
N VAL A 28 -19.56 -15.32 -23.44
CA VAL A 28 -19.35 -15.39 -21.97
C VAL A 28 -18.24 -16.37 -21.64
N LEU A 29 -18.22 -17.54 -22.25
CA LEU A 29 -17.15 -18.54 -22.06
C LEU A 29 -15.77 -18.01 -22.49
N LEU A 30 -15.71 -17.29 -23.62
CA LEU A 30 -14.47 -16.64 -24.07
C LEU A 30 -14.00 -15.56 -23.12
N ILE A 31 -14.90 -14.72 -22.61
CA ILE A 31 -14.58 -13.70 -21.62
C ILE A 31 -14.05 -14.34 -20.32
N VAL A 32 -14.70 -15.41 -19.85
CA VAL A 32 -14.26 -16.17 -18.66
C VAL A 32 -12.89 -16.80 -18.91
N TRP A 33 -12.69 -17.39 -20.10
CA TRP A 33 -11.42 -18.01 -20.45
C TRP A 33 -10.28 -16.98 -20.56
N VAL A 34 -10.50 -15.82 -21.20
CA VAL A 34 -9.51 -14.72 -21.28
C VAL A 34 -9.17 -14.21 -19.87
N ARG A 35 -10.16 -13.95 -19.03
CA ARG A 35 -9.92 -13.54 -17.63
C ARG A 35 -9.18 -14.60 -16.82
N GLN A 36 -9.39 -15.88 -17.11
CA GLN A 36 -8.68 -16.96 -16.45
C GLN A 36 -7.22 -17.05 -16.92
N GLN A 37 -6.95 -16.78 -18.21
CA GLN A 37 -5.59 -16.67 -18.75
C GLN A 37 -4.85 -15.45 -18.19
N GLU A 38 -5.50 -14.30 -18.09
CA GLU A 38 -4.92 -13.10 -17.45
C GLU A 38 -4.55 -13.36 -15.98
N ARG A 39 -5.38 -14.08 -15.23
CA ARG A 39 -5.04 -14.52 -13.85
C ARG A 39 -3.85 -15.48 -13.80
N PHE A 40 -3.66 -16.32 -14.82
CA PHE A 40 -2.56 -17.28 -14.87
C PHE A 40 -1.20 -16.64 -15.18
N THR A 41 -1.20 -15.42 -15.76
CA THR A 41 0.02 -14.65 -16.07
C THR A 41 0.32 -13.54 -15.05
N MET A 42 -0.57 -13.33 -14.06
CA MET A 42 -0.36 -12.28 -13.06
C MET A 42 0.79 -12.65 -12.13
N GLN A 43 1.79 -11.79 -12.06
CA GLN A 43 2.89 -11.92 -11.13
C GLN A 43 2.38 -11.83 -9.69
N GLU A 44 2.77 -12.76 -8.82
CA GLU A 44 2.39 -12.72 -7.41
C GLU A 44 3.29 -11.76 -6.61
N ILE A 45 2.72 -11.13 -5.59
CA ILE A 45 3.49 -10.36 -4.61
C ILE A 45 4.36 -11.35 -3.82
N PRO A 46 5.69 -11.19 -3.82
CA PRO A 46 6.59 -12.07 -3.07
C PRO A 46 6.29 -12.07 -1.56
N LYS A 47 6.42 -13.23 -0.93
CA LYS A 47 6.27 -13.38 0.53
C LYS A 47 7.51 -12.92 1.27
N VAL A 48 7.84 -11.65 1.13
CA VAL A 48 8.91 -10.96 1.86
C VAL A 48 8.35 -9.68 2.48
N ILE A 49 8.70 -9.42 3.74
CA ILE A 49 8.37 -8.19 4.45
C ILE A 49 9.65 -7.42 4.67
N TRP A 50 9.75 -6.26 4.05
CA TRP A 50 10.86 -5.32 4.18
C TRP A 50 10.55 -4.30 5.26
N THR A 51 11.54 -3.99 6.08
CA THR A 51 11.49 -2.85 6.99
C THR A 51 12.89 -2.26 7.13
N PHE A 52 12.97 -1.01 7.56
CA PHE A 52 14.25 -0.33 7.79
C PHE A 52 14.31 0.20 9.21
N TRP A 53 15.50 0.05 9.81
CA TRP A 53 15.85 0.69 11.07
C TRP A 53 17.27 1.27 10.99
N ASP A 54 17.55 2.35 11.74
CA ASP A 54 18.83 3.06 11.71
C ASP A 54 19.96 2.39 12.50
N SER A 55 19.67 1.24 13.09
CA SER A 55 20.60 0.46 13.91
C SER A 55 20.33 -1.03 13.77
N ASP A 56 21.37 -1.85 13.91
CA ASP A 56 21.27 -3.31 13.93
C ASP A 56 20.60 -3.84 15.20
N THR A 57 20.42 -2.98 16.20
CA THR A 57 19.76 -3.29 17.46
C THR A 57 18.54 -2.38 17.65
N PRO A 58 17.38 -2.71 17.05
CA PRO A 58 16.17 -1.93 17.22
C PRO A 58 15.68 -1.95 18.67
N PRO A 59 15.03 -0.87 19.14
CA PRO A 59 14.48 -0.82 20.49
C PRO A 59 13.38 -1.86 20.70
N GLU A 60 13.10 -2.18 21.96
CA GLU A 60 12.15 -3.25 22.37
C GLU A 60 10.80 -3.16 21.64
N PHE A 61 10.23 -1.96 21.56
CA PHE A 61 8.95 -1.77 20.86
C PHE A 61 9.00 -2.23 19.40
N VAL A 62 10.06 -1.85 18.70
CA VAL A 62 10.27 -2.21 17.29
C VAL A 62 10.50 -3.71 17.14
N GLN A 63 11.32 -4.29 18.03
CA GLN A 63 11.55 -5.73 18.02
C GLN A 63 10.24 -6.51 18.24
N LYS A 64 9.43 -6.10 19.22
CA LYS A 64 8.11 -6.69 19.48
C LYS A 64 7.17 -6.57 18.27
N SER A 65 7.20 -5.43 17.56
CA SER A 65 6.41 -5.26 16.32
C SER A 65 6.81 -6.30 15.26
N ILE A 66 8.12 -6.43 15.01
CA ILE A 66 8.67 -7.41 14.06
C ILE A 66 8.34 -8.85 14.50
N ASP A 67 8.38 -9.15 15.78
CA ASP A 67 8.05 -10.48 16.30
C ASP A 67 6.56 -10.84 16.07
N THR A 68 5.66 -9.86 16.04
CA THR A 68 4.27 -10.12 15.62
C THR A 68 4.18 -10.57 14.16
N TRP A 69 5.03 -10.02 13.27
CA TRP A 69 5.04 -10.46 11.87
C TRP A 69 5.51 -11.90 11.73
N LYS A 70 6.57 -12.29 12.46
CA LYS A 70 7.04 -13.68 12.51
C LYS A 70 5.96 -14.64 13.06
N LYS A 71 5.26 -14.20 14.11
CA LYS A 71 4.20 -14.97 14.76
C LYS A 71 3.02 -15.23 13.81
N TYR A 72 2.53 -14.19 13.15
CA TYR A 72 1.33 -14.27 12.32
C TYR A 72 1.58 -14.61 10.85
N SER A 73 2.82 -14.48 10.38
CA SER A 73 3.21 -14.73 8.98
C SER A 73 4.49 -15.56 8.92
N PRO A 74 4.50 -16.80 9.48
CA PRO A 74 5.70 -17.62 9.56
C PRO A 74 6.21 -18.09 8.20
N ASP A 75 5.41 -17.97 7.16
CA ASP A 75 5.73 -18.29 5.76
C ASP A 75 6.26 -17.10 4.96
N PHE A 76 6.42 -15.93 5.61
CA PHE A 76 7.08 -14.75 5.02
C PHE A 76 8.53 -14.64 5.51
N GLU A 77 9.42 -14.30 4.59
CA GLU A 77 10.76 -13.87 4.95
C GLU A 77 10.73 -12.43 5.44
N ILE A 78 11.26 -12.15 6.65
CA ILE A 78 11.31 -10.80 7.21
C ILE A 78 12.73 -10.26 7.08
N LYS A 79 12.89 -9.15 6.39
CA LYS A 79 14.15 -8.46 6.11
C LYS A 79 14.20 -7.14 6.87
N LEU A 80 14.94 -7.13 7.98
CA LEU A 80 15.33 -5.89 8.64
C LEU A 80 16.55 -5.31 7.91
N VAL A 81 16.33 -4.24 7.19
CA VAL A 81 17.38 -3.49 6.49
C VAL A 81 17.91 -2.41 7.41
N THR A 82 19.24 -2.31 7.48
CA THR A 82 19.96 -1.34 8.31
C THR A 82 21.08 -0.71 7.50
N PRO A 83 21.72 0.36 7.96
CA PRO A 83 22.90 0.92 7.28
C PRO A 83 24.02 -0.09 7.05
N SER A 84 24.15 -1.11 7.91
CA SER A 84 25.22 -2.12 7.80
C SER A 84 24.99 -3.14 6.67
N ASN A 85 23.72 -3.47 6.34
CA ASN A 85 23.40 -4.52 5.36
C ASN A 85 22.66 -4.01 4.10
N ILE A 86 22.34 -2.73 4.01
CA ILE A 86 21.59 -2.17 2.87
C ILE A 86 22.29 -2.41 1.52
N GLY A 87 23.63 -2.43 1.52
CA GLY A 87 24.44 -2.70 0.32
C GLY A 87 24.25 -4.09 -0.26
N GLU A 88 23.79 -5.06 0.51
CA GLU A 88 23.48 -6.42 0.05
C GLU A 88 22.24 -6.42 -0.86
N TYR A 89 21.27 -5.59 -0.54
CA TYR A 89 20.01 -5.50 -1.28
C TYR A 89 20.04 -4.46 -2.40
N LEU A 90 20.69 -3.32 -2.14
CA LEU A 90 20.76 -2.18 -3.06
C LEU A 90 22.22 -1.83 -3.38
N PRO A 91 22.97 -2.74 -4.03
CA PRO A 91 24.39 -2.53 -4.35
C PRO A 91 24.55 -1.30 -5.25
N GLY A 92 25.56 -0.51 -4.97
CA GLY A 92 25.88 0.71 -5.73
C GLY A 92 25.01 1.92 -5.37
N THR A 93 24.03 1.79 -4.49
CA THR A 93 23.23 2.91 -3.98
C THR A 93 23.75 3.34 -2.61
N ASP A 94 24.26 4.56 -2.54
CA ASP A 94 24.76 5.16 -1.29
C ASP A 94 23.81 6.30 -0.87
N PHE A 95 22.86 5.97 -0.02
CA PHE A 95 21.87 6.93 0.46
C PHE A 95 22.46 8.05 1.34
N THR A 96 23.71 7.89 1.84
CA THR A 96 24.38 8.96 2.60
C THR A 96 24.78 10.13 1.71
N LYS A 97 24.87 9.89 0.40
CA LYS A 97 25.15 10.91 -0.63
C LYS A 97 23.91 11.59 -1.18
N PHE A 98 22.72 11.08 -0.81
CA PHE A 98 21.49 11.69 -1.26
C PHE A 98 21.25 13.01 -0.52
N LYS A 99 20.85 14.04 -1.28
CA LYS A 99 20.41 15.30 -0.70
C LYS A 99 19.17 15.05 0.18
N HIS A 100 18.93 15.94 1.12
CA HIS A 100 17.74 15.95 1.97
C HIS A 100 17.61 14.75 2.93
N THR A 101 18.68 13.97 3.13
CA THR A 101 18.71 12.81 4.06
C THR A 101 19.25 13.17 5.45
N ASN A 102 19.10 14.42 5.85
CA ASN A 102 19.53 14.92 7.16
C ASN A 102 18.72 14.37 8.34
N PHE A 103 17.69 13.59 8.07
CA PHE A 103 16.93 12.83 9.07
C PHE A 103 16.62 11.42 8.55
N ILE A 104 16.65 10.46 9.48
CA ILE A 104 16.63 9.03 9.14
C ILE A 104 15.35 8.56 8.45
N GLN A 105 14.21 9.22 8.70
CA GLN A 105 12.94 8.92 8.04
C GLN A 105 13.05 9.13 6.54
N ARG A 106 13.79 10.16 6.08
CA ARG A 106 14.01 10.38 4.65
C ARG A 106 14.85 9.28 4.00
N VAL A 107 15.85 8.76 4.72
CA VAL A 107 16.59 7.58 4.27
C VAL A 107 15.64 6.39 4.12
N SER A 108 14.78 6.15 5.10
CA SER A 108 13.77 5.10 5.04
C SER A 108 12.82 5.29 3.84
N ASP A 109 12.45 6.54 3.50
CA ASP A 109 11.60 6.85 2.35
C ASP A 109 12.25 6.41 1.03
N PHE A 110 13.55 6.65 0.84
CA PHE A 110 14.28 6.16 -0.34
C PHE A 110 14.39 4.63 -0.33
N VAL A 111 14.78 4.04 0.79
CA VAL A 111 14.98 2.59 0.94
C VAL A 111 13.72 1.81 0.55
N ARG A 112 12.54 2.22 1.04
CA ARG A 112 11.28 1.50 0.84
C ARG A 112 10.88 1.40 -0.64
N VAL A 113 10.94 2.50 -1.37
CA VAL A 113 10.53 2.48 -2.78
C VAL A 113 11.55 1.77 -3.66
N HIS A 114 12.87 1.84 -3.33
CA HIS A 114 13.90 1.13 -4.08
C HIS A 114 13.81 -0.39 -3.88
N LEU A 115 13.60 -0.85 -2.64
CA LEU A 115 13.47 -2.28 -2.35
C LEU A 115 12.23 -2.87 -3.02
N VAL A 116 11.07 -2.24 -2.83
CA VAL A 116 9.82 -2.78 -3.36
C VAL A 116 9.75 -2.65 -4.88
N ALA A 117 10.31 -1.60 -5.48
CA ALA A 117 10.40 -1.51 -6.94
C ALA A 117 11.26 -2.65 -7.52
N LYS A 118 12.36 -3.01 -6.86
CA LYS A 118 13.29 -4.04 -7.36
C LYS A 118 12.81 -5.46 -7.10
N TYR A 119 12.33 -5.72 -5.89
CA TYR A 119 12.09 -7.08 -5.41
C TYR A 119 10.61 -7.41 -5.23
N GLY A 120 9.73 -6.41 -5.24
CA GLY A 120 8.37 -6.59 -4.78
C GLY A 120 8.30 -6.91 -3.28
N GLY A 121 7.18 -7.52 -2.88
CA GLY A 121 6.92 -7.87 -1.48
C GLY A 121 6.17 -6.77 -0.74
N ILE A 122 6.22 -6.82 0.58
CA ILE A 122 5.53 -5.91 1.48
C ILE A 122 6.55 -4.97 2.12
N TRP A 123 6.35 -3.66 2.02
CA TRP A 123 6.96 -2.72 2.93
C TRP A 123 6.09 -2.55 4.16
N SER A 124 6.69 -2.64 5.33
CA SER A 124 6.06 -2.32 6.60
C SER A 124 7.00 -1.48 7.46
N ASP A 125 6.55 -0.28 7.86
CA ASP A 125 7.29 0.47 8.87
C ASP A 125 7.44 -0.36 10.15
N ALA A 126 8.59 -0.27 10.79
CA ALA A 126 8.96 -1.07 11.95
C ALA A 126 8.10 -0.85 13.22
N SER A 127 7.13 0.06 13.15
CA SER A 127 6.14 0.33 14.21
C SER A 127 4.73 -0.13 13.86
N VAL A 128 4.58 -0.98 12.85
CA VAL A 128 3.32 -1.65 12.53
C VAL A 128 3.24 -2.97 13.29
N VAL A 129 2.16 -3.17 14.01
CA VAL A 129 1.89 -4.41 14.75
C VAL A 129 0.89 -5.25 13.96
N ALA A 130 1.20 -6.50 13.70
CA ALA A 130 0.29 -7.44 13.05
C ALA A 130 -0.51 -8.25 14.09
N LYS A 131 -1.81 -8.44 13.81
CA LYS A 131 -2.73 -9.29 14.58
C LYS A 131 -3.28 -10.45 13.77
N ARG A 132 -2.91 -10.52 12.47
CA ARG A 132 -3.22 -11.64 11.58
C ARG A 132 -2.13 -11.81 10.51
N SER A 133 -2.18 -12.93 9.79
CA SER A 133 -1.25 -13.22 8.69
C SER A 133 -1.37 -12.21 7.56
N HIS A 134 -0.23 -11.79 6.99
CA HIS A 134 -0.17 -10.95 5.79
C HIS A 134 -0.65 -11.70 4.53
N ASN A 135 -0.94 -13.00 4.60
CA ASN A 135 -1.50 -13.75 3.48
C ASN A 135 -2.81 -13.15 2.95
N TRP A 136 -3.55 -12.39 3.76
CA TRP A 136 -4.75 -11.72 3.29
C TRP A 136 -4.48 -10.80 2.09
N ILE A 137 -3.30 -10.20 1.99
CA ILE A 137 -2.91 -9.36 0.83
C ILE A 137 -2.78 -10.23 -0.42
N ILE A 138 -2.15 -11.40 -0.28
CA ILE A 138 -1.98 -12.35 -1.38
C ILE A 138 -3.33 -12.91 -1.84
N ASP A 139 -4.21 -13.22 -0.90
CA ASP A 139 -5.56 -13.72 -1.19
C ASP A 139 -6.42 -12.64 -1.88
N GLU A 140 -6.35 -11.40 -1.41
CA GLU A 140 -6.99 -10.26 -2.06
C GLU A 140 -6.42 -10.02 -3.46
N GLN A 141 -5.10 -10.11 -3.63
CA GLN A 141 -4.47 -9.99 -4.95
C GLN A 141 -5.00 -11.05 -5.92
N LYS A 142 -5.04 -12.30 -5.51
CA LYS A 142 -5.59 -13.41 -6.32
C LYS A 142 -7.06 -13.19 -6.68
N SER A 143 -7.81 -12.61 -5.77
CA SER A 143 -9.24 -12.33 -5.97
C SER A 143 -9.51 -11.15 -6.89
N LYS A 144 -8.75 -10.06 -6.73
CA LYS A 144 -9.03 -8.75 -7.36
C LYS A 144 -8.13 -8.43 -8.56
N GLY A 145 -6.96 -9.07 -8.69
CA GLY A 145 -6.07 -8.89 -9.83
C GLY A 145 -5.29 -7.59 -9.83
N PHE A 146 -4.88 -7.07 -8.66
CA PHE A 146 -4.06 -5.87 -8.56
C PHE A 146 -2.56 -6.18 -8.55
N GLU A 147 -1.74 -5.20 -8.92
CA GLU A 147 -0.28 -5.26 -8.84
C GLU A 147 0.24 -4.64 -7.53
N VAL A 148 -0.46 -3.63 -7.01
CA VAL A 148 -0.07 -2.87 -5.83
C VAL A 148 -1.23 -2.81 -4.84
N PHE A 149 -0.95 -3.12 -3.58
CA PHE A 149 -1.80 -2.79 -2.44
C PHE A 149 -1.16 -1.65 -1.66
N ILE A 150 -1.94 -0.63 -1.29
CA ILE A 150 -1.45 0.46 -0.44
C ILE A 150 -2.61 1.07 0.36
N TYR A 151 -2.34 1.48 1.61
CA TYR A 151 -3.32 2.26 2.36
C TYR A 151 -3.42 3.68 1.81
N ARG A 152 -4.60 4.30 1.94
CA ARG A 152 -4.86 5.70 1.64
C ARG A 152 -5.34 6.44 2.89
N ASN A 153 -5.19 7.75 2.90
CA ASN A 153 -5.66 8.65 3.94
C ASN A 153 -6.82 9.48 3.40
N ASP A 154 -8.05 9.11 3.69
CA ASP A 154 -9.25 9.77 3.11
C ASP A 154 -9.39 11.22 3.58
N ARG A 155 -8.97 11.58 4.79
CA ARG A 155 -8.97 12.95 5.30
C ARG A 155 -8.07 13.91 4.51
N ASP A 156 -6.98 13.39 3.94
CA ASP A 156 -5.93 14.19 3.29
C ASP A 156 -6.15 14.32 1.77
N GLN A 157 -7.19 13.67 1.21
CA GLN A 157 -7.50 13.72 -0.22
C GLN A 157 -8.52 14.81 -0.56
N THR A 158 -8.33 15.44 -1.72
CA THR A 158 -9.29 16.38 -2.33
C THR A 158 -10.15 15.71 -3.39
N ASN A 159 -9.59 14.70 -4.07
CA ASN A 159 -10.22 13.99 -5.17
C ASN A 159 -10.12 12.46 -4.95
N PRO A 160 -11.24 11.74 -4.83
CA PRO A 160 -11.21 10.28 -4.66
C PRO A 160 -10.53 9.51 -5.81
N ASN A 161 -10.45 10.11 -7.02
CA ASN A 161 -9.72 9.51 -8.15
C ASN A 161 -8.19 9.65 -8.01
N HIS A 162 -7.75 10.54 -7.12
CA HIS A 162 -6.33 10.78 -6.83
C HIS A 162 -6.08 10.60 -5.33
N PRO A 163 -6.18 9.38 -4.78
CA PRO A 163 -6.07 9.15 -3.35
C PRO A 163 -4.70 9.53 -2.81
N VAL A 164 -4.65 10.09 -1.61
CA VAL A 164 -3.39 10.31 -0.91
C VAL A 164 -2.96 8.99 -0.30
N LEU A 165 -1.85 8.45 -0.81
CA LEU A 165 -1.36 7.13 -0.46
C LEU A 165 -0.41 7.19 0.73
N ALA A 166 -0.58 6.26 1.65
CA ALA A 166 0.21 6.16 2.87
C ALA A 166 1.48 5.32 2.64
N ASN A 167 2.64 5.92 2.81
CA ASN A 167 3.93 5.30 2.49
C ASN A 167 4.45 4.28 3.53
N TRP A 168 3.77 4.16 4.68
CA TRP A 168 4.25 3.34 5.81
C TRP A 168 3.91 1.85 5.70
N PHE A 169 2.98 1.45 4.81
CA PHE A 169 2.64 0.05 4.54
C PHE A 169 2.07 -0.09 3.13
N PHE A 170 2.73 -0.86 2.29
CA PHE A 170 2.26 -1.19 0.95
C PHE A 170 2.90 -2.50 0.47
N ALA A 171 2.28 -3.14 -0.52
CA ALA A 171 2.76 -4.37 -1.12
C ALA A 171 2.72 -4.26 -2.64
N SER A 172 3.65 -4.89 -3.33
CA SER A 172 3.72 -4.83 -4.78
C SER A 172 4.36 -6.09 -5.38
N VAL A 173 3.97 -6.40 -6.62
CA VAL A 173 4.78 -7.24 -7.47
C VAL A 173 6.08 -6.51 -7.83
N PRO A 174 7.19 -7.23 -8.14
CA PRO A 174 8.40 -6.60 -8.64
C PRO A 174 8.13 -5.77 -9.91
N ASP A 175 8.79 -4.64 -10.02
CA ASP A 175 8.75 -3.74 -11.20
C ASP A 175 7.34 -3.23 -11.60
N ALA A 176 6.37 -3.23 -10.68
CA ALA A 176 5.07 -2.63 -10.92
C ALA A 176 5.21 -1.16 -11.35
N LYS A 177 4.44 -0.76 -12.39
CA LYS A 177 4.58 0.58 -12.99
C LYS A 177 4.48 1.69 -11.95
N PHE A 178 3.45 1.65 -11.08
CA PHE A 178 3.26 2.70 -10.07
C PHE A 178 4.47 2.83 -9.14
N ILE A 179 4.99 1.71 -8.60
CA ILE A 179 6.11 1.76 -7.64
C ILE A 179 7.39 2.23 -8.31
N ARG A 180 7.64 1.83 -9.57
CA ARG A 180 8.78 2.29 -10.35
C ARG A 180 8.70 3.80 -10.61
N GLU A 181 7.55 4.28 -11.09
CA GLU A 181 7.34 5.72 -11.33
C GLU A 181 7.41 6.54 -10.02
N TRP A 182 6.92 5.97 -8.91
CA TRP A 182 7.00 6.63 -7.60
C TRP A 182 8.44 6.73 -7.11
N ARG A 183 9.22 5.65 -7.24
CA ARG A 183 10.67 5.68 -6.96
C ARG A 183 11.38 6.76 -7.80
N ASP A 184 11.12 6.75 -9.09
CA ASP A 184 11.81 7.65 -10.03
C ASP A 184 11.40 9.11 -9.79
N GLU A 185 10.12 9.38 -9.53
CA GLU A 185 9.65 10.72 -9.17
C GLU A 185 10.22 11.17 -7.82
N PHE A 186 10.27 10.27 -6.81
CA PHE A 186 10.86 10.62 -5.53
C PHE A 186 12.37 10.87 -5.64
N ASN A 187 13.07 10.14 -6.50
CA ASN A 187 14.49 10.39 -6.80
C ASN A 187 14.71 11.78 -7.42
N ARG A 188 13.74 12.35 -8.16
CA ARG A 188 13.84 13.71 -8.70
C ARG A 188 14.05 14.80 -7.64
N THR A 189 13.72 14.51 -6.37
CA THR A 189 14.08 15.42 -5.28
C THR A 189 15.59 15.72 -5.23
N GLN A 190 16.43 14.83 -5.77
CA GLN A 190 17.89 14.99 -5.83
C GLN A 190 18.34 16.03 -6.86
N ASP A 191 17.47 16.40 -7.82
CA ASP A 191 17.75 17.39 -8.84
C ASP A 191 17.62 18.83 -8.31
N PHE A 192 17.04 18.99 -7.11
CA PHE A 192 16.76 20.27 -6.48
C PHE A 192 17.72 20.56 -5.32
N GLU A 193 18.01 21.83 -5.06
CA GLU A 193 18.83 22.21 -3.90
C GLU A 193 18.03 22.12 -2.60
N THR A 194 16.72 22.37 -2.66
CA THR A 194 15.82 22.29 -1.52
C THR A 194 14.55 21.51 -1.83
N ILE A 195 13.91 20.96 -0.81
CA ILE A 195 12.59 20.32 -0.95
C ILE A 195 11.52 21.35 -1.34
N ASP A 196 11.68 22.61 -0.95
CA ASP A 196 10.75 23.68 -1.35
C ASP A 196 10.78 23.97 -2.84
N GLU A 197 11.94 23.90 -3.49
CA GLU A 197 12.05 24.00 -4.95
C GLU A 197 11.37 22.85 -5.66
N TYR A 198 11.52 21.61 -5.16
CA TYR A 198 10.78 20.45 -5.66
C TYR A 198 9.26 20.64 -5.51
N ILE A 199 8.79 21.09 -4.33
CA ILE A 199 7.37 21.36 -4.09
C ILE A 199 6.85 22.47 -5.01
N ALA A 200 7.66 23.51 -5.28
CA ALA A 200 7.30 24.58 -6.20
C ALA A 200 7.17 24.05 -7.64
N ASP A 201 8.08 23.19 -8.09
CA ASP A 201 8.01 22.53 -9.41
C ASP A 201 6.74 21.66 -9.52
N VAL A 202 6.41 20.89 -8.48
CA VAL A 202 5.18 20.07 -8.43
C VAL A 202 3.93 20.94 -8.56
N LYS A 203 3.85 22.05 -7.83
CA LYS A 203 2.73 23.01 -7.91
C LYS A 203 2.64 23.68 -9.27
N ALA A 204 3.78 24.03 -9.88
CA ALA A 204 3.82 24.62 -11.22
C ALA A 204 3.28 23.65 -12.30
N LYS A 205 3.36 22.34 -12.07
CA LYS A 205 2.76 21.30 -12.92
C LYS A 205 1.25 21.14 -12.71
N GLY A 206 0.65 21.88 -11.79
CA GLY A 206 -0.79 21.81 -11.49
C GLY A 206 -1.20 20.59 -10.66
N VAL A 207 -0.25 19.92 -10.01
CA VAL A 207 -0.54 18.76 -9.13
C VAL A 207 -1.22 19.23 -7.86
N ASP A 208 -2.38 18.66 -7.55
CA ASP A 208 -3.13 18.96 -6.33
C ASP A 208 -2.53 18.24 -5.12
N THR A 209 -2.03 19.04 -4.18
CA THR A 209 -1.46 18.59 -2.90
C THR A 209 -2.06 19.33 -1.71
N GLN A 210 -3.21 20.02 -1.89
CA GLN A 210 -3.71 21.02 -0.94
C GLN A 210 -4.00 20.48 0.46
N LYS A 211 -4.43 19.21 0.58
CA LYS A 211 -4.76 18.61 1.88
C LYS A 211 -3.62 17.83 2.53
N ILE A 212 -2.49 17.62 1.85
CA ILE A 212 -1.33 17.00 2.47
C ILE A 212 -0.76 17.99 3.51
N PRO A 213 -0.74 17.62 4.80
CA PRO A 213 -0.57 18.62 5.88
C PRO A 213 0.84 19.19 5.98
N ASP A 214 1.86 18.40 5.65
CA ASP A 214 3.27 18.82 5.69
C ASP A 214 4.01 18.29 4.47
N LEU A 215 4.04 19.10 3.42
CA LEU A 215 4.64 18.71 2.13
C LEU A 215 6.14 18.44 2.23
N ARG A 216 6.85 19.08 3.20
CA ARG A 216 8.28 18.86 3.39
C ARG A 216 8.54 17.51 4.06
N TYR A 217 7.75 17.14 5.04
CA TYR A 217 7.86 15.85 5.71
C TYR A 217 7.31 14.73 4.84
N LEU A 218 6.13 14.94 4.23
CA LEU A 218 5.41 13.98 3.38
C LEU A 218 5.79 14.13 1.89
N THR A 219 7.04 14.47 1.58
CA THR A 219 7.50 14.64 0.19
C THR A 219 7.31 13.38 -0.64
N GLN A 220 7.39 12.20 -0.03
CA GLN A 220 7.16 10.94 -0.71
C GLN A 220 5.69 10.78 -1.12
N ASP A 221 4.74 11.26 -0.30
CA ASP A 221 3.31 11.27 -0.63
C ASP A 221 3.04 12.30 -1.74
N VAL A 222 3.76 13.44 -1.73
CA VAL A 222 3.74 14.43 -2.84
C VAL A 222 4.22 13.79 -4.15
N ALA A 223 5.31 13.02 -4.12
CA ALA A 223 5.80 12.32 -5.30
C ALA A 223 4.78 11.29 -5.82
N ALA A 224 4.06 10.59 -4.93
CA ALA A 224 2.97 9.69 -5.32
C ALA A 224 1.84 10.47 -6.03
N GLN A 225 1.47 11.66 -5.56
CA GLN A 225 0.48 12.51 -6.22
C GLN A 225 0.92 12.94 -7.62
N VAL A 226 2.19 13.27 -7.83
CA VAL A 226 2.71 13.55 -9.18
C VAL A 226 2.48 12.35 -10.09
N VAL A 227 2.84 11.15 -9.64
CA VAL A 227 2.67 9.93 -10.44
C VAL A 227 1.20 9.68 -10.77
N ILE A 228 0.33 9.69 -9.76
CA ILE A 228 -1.11 9.41 -9.92
C ILE A 228 -1.76 10.42 -10.88
N GLN A 229 -1.44 11.71 -10.74
CA GLN A 229 -2.11 12.76 -11.50
C GLN A 229 -1.52 13.01 -12.88
N THR A 230 -0.25 12.60 -13.14
CA THR A 230 0.42 12.95 -14.40
C THR A 230 0.98 11.77 -15.19
N LYS A 231 1.16 10.59 -14.57
CA LYS A 231 1.84 9.45 -15.21
C LYS A 231 0.99 8.18 -15.28
N MET A 232 -0.13 8.12 -14.54
CA MET A 232 -1.02 6.96 -14.53
C MET A 232 -2.31 7.26 -15.28
N SER A 233 -2.69 6.39 -16.21
CA SER A 233 -4.01 6.43 -16.84
C SER A 233 -5.08 5.86 -15.90
N PRO A 234 -6.38 6.12 -16.14
CA PRO A 234 -7.47 5.52 -15.35
C PRO A 234 -7.46 3.99 -15.34
N GLU A 235 -7.01 3.34 -16.42
CA GLU A 235 -6.90 1.88 -16.48
C GLU A 235 -5.74 1.38 -15.61
N GLU A 236 -4.60 2.05 -15.63
CA GLU A 236 -3.45 1.72 -14.80
C GLU A 236 -3.74 1.96 -13.31
N MET A 237 -4.55 2.95 -12.97
CA MET A 237 -5.01 3.16 -11.60
C MET A 237 -5.81 1.97 -11.04
N LYS A 238 -6.44 1.15 -11.89
CA LYS A 238 -7.15 -0.07 -11.47
C LYS A 238 -6.21 -1.18 -10.99
N THR A 239 -4.92 -1.11 -11.33
CA THR A 239 -3.91 -2.05 -10.81
C THR A 239 -3.49 -1.74 -9.37
N ILE A 240 -3.96 -0.63 -8.80
CA ILE A 240 -3.69 -0.21 -7.42
C ILE A 240 -4.94 -0.46 -6.58
N TYR A 241 -4.86 -1.38 -5.63
CA TYR A 241 -5.91 -1.64 -4.66
C TYR A 241 -5.65 -0.87 -3.37
N THR A 242 -6.63 -0.12 -2.88
CA THR A 242 -6.47 0.71 -1.69
C THR A 242 -7.53 0.41 -0.63
N LEU A 243 -7.12 0.50 0.65
CA LEU A 243 -8.00 0.53 1.81
C LEU A 243 -7.75 1.81 2.61
N ASN A 244 -8.80 2.33 3.26
CA ASN A 244 -8.64 3.49 4.14
C ASN A 244 -7.89 3.11 5.42
N SER A 245 -6.82 3.82 5.74
CA SER A 245 -6.00 3.55 6.93
C SER A 245 -6.71 3.92 8.24
N GLU A 246 -7.65 4.86 8.18
CA GLU A 246 -8.38 5.38 9.34
C GLU A 246 -9.47 4.42 9.84
N ASP A 247 -9.94 3.51 8.97
CA ASP A 247 -10.90 2.47 9.32
C ASP A 247 -10.22 1.19 9.88
N GLY A 248 -8.91 1.10 9.73
CA GLY A 248 -8.10 -0.05 10.13
C GLY A 248 -6.90 0.35 11.00
N PRO A 249 -5.67 0.37 10.44
CA PRO A 249 -4.44 0.55 11.21
C PRO A 249 -4.38 1.82 12.06
N TYR A 250 -5.03 2.90 11.65
CA TYR A 250 -5.11 4.16 12.40
C TYR A 250 -6.45 4.38 13.12
N LYS A 251 -7.32 3.36 13.20
CA LYS A 251 -8.64 3.52 13.82
C LYS A 251 -8.56 4.12 15.23
N HIS A 252 -7.60 3.68 16.04
CA HIS A 252 -7.38 4.19 17.39
C HIS A 252 -6.96 5.66 17.40
N SER A 253 -6.08 6.09 16.49
CA SER A 253 -5.64 7.49 16.39
C SER A 253 -6.75 8.39 15.85
N HIS A 254 -7.42 7.96 14.76
CA HIS A 254 -8.51 8.69 14.13
C HIS A 254 -9.67 8.90 15.09
N SER A 255 -10.13 7.86 15.80
CA SER A 255 -11.23 7.94 16.78
C SER A 255 -10.91 8.82 17.99
N ASN A 256 -9.65 9.13 18.25
CA ASN A 256 -9.20 9.97 19.35
C ASN A 256 -8.61 11.33 18.91
N GLY A 257 -8.96 11.76 17.68
CA GLY A 257 -8.56 13.07 17.16
C GLY A 257 -7.05 13.24 17.01
N TRP A 258 -6.31 12.13 16.82
CA TRP A 258 -4.85 12.11 16.67
C TRP A 258 -4.08 12.64 17.91
N ASP A 259 -4.69 12.60 19.08
CA ASP A 259 -4.06 12.90 20.36
C ASP A 259 -3.28 11.66 20.83
N PRO A 260 -1.91 11.71 20.92
CA PRO A 260 -1.14 10.49 21.15
C PRO A 260 -1.45 9.78 22.47
N PRO A 261 -1.53 10.47 23.65
CA PRO A 261 -1.89 9.82 24.89
C PRO A 261 -3.28 9.18 24.86
N LYS A 262 -4.29 9.85 24.28
CA LYS A 262 -5.65 9.32 24.19
C LYS A 262 -5.73 8.14 23.24
N SER A 263 -5.05 8.22 22.09
CA SER A 263 -4.97 7.14 21.11
C SER A 263 -4.37 5.87 21.71
N VAL A 264 -3.25 6.01 22.42
CA VAL A 264 -2.61 4.87 23.10
C VAL A 264 -3.48 4.35 24.24
N LYS A 265 -4.09 5.23 25.03
CA LYS A 265 -5.01 4.82 26.11
C LYS A 265 -6.19 4.01 25.57
N SER A 266 -6.73 4.39 24.42
CA SER A 266 -7.82 3.62 23.79
C SER A 266 -7.39 2.19 23.40
N LEU A 267 -6.13 1.98 23.01
CA LEU A 267 -5.59 0.63 22.77
C LEU A 267 -5.54 -0.19 24.07
N CYS A 268 -5.26 0.45 25.23
CA CYS A 268 -5.33 -0.23 26.51
C CYS A 268 -6.76 -0.71 26.84
N ASP A 269 -7.74 0.10 26.50
CA ASP A 269 -9.14 -0.14 26.86
C ASP A 269 -9.86 -1.08 25.88
N THR A 270 -9.39 -1.14 24.62
CA THR A 270 -9.99 -1.99 23.57
C THR A 270 -9.70 -3.47 23.85
N PRO A 271 -10.72 -4.37 23.86
CA PRO A 271 -10.51 -5.82 23.94
C PRO A 271 -9.64 -6.33 22.79
N GLY A 272 -8.78 -7.35 23.04
CA GLY A 272 -7.83 -7.86 22.05
C GLY A 272 -8.48 -8.32 20.73
N HIS A 273 -9.69 -8.91 20.80
CA HIS A 273 -10.45 -9.39 19.63
C HIS A 273 -11.13 -8.27 18.82
N GLU A 274 -11.17 -7.05 19.36
CA GLU A 274 -11.70 -5.85 18.69
C GLU A 274 -10.58 -4.99 18.06
N LEU A 275 -9.31 -5.33 18.31
CA LEU A 275 -8.18 -4.65 17.71
C LEU A 275 -8.14 -4.91 16.20
N PRO A 276 -7.74 -3.91 15.38
CA PRO A 276 -7.56 -4.10 13.95
C PRO A 276 -6.50 -5.17 13.62
N ASP A 277 -6.62 -5.78 12.46
CA ASP A 277 -5.65 -6.77 11.94
C ASP A 277 -4.22 -6.23 11.81
N LEU A 278 -4.09 -4.93 11.53
CA LEU A 278 -2.86 -4.17 11.60
C LEU A 278 -3.08 -2.93 12.46
N ILE A 279 -2.08 -2.57 13.28
CA ILE A 279 -2.10 -1.37 14.10
C ILE A 279 -0.84 -0.57 13.79
N LYS A 280 -1.00 0.66 13.32
CA LYS A 280 0.14 1.57 13.09
C LYS A 280 0.33 2.49 14.28
N ILE A 281 1.44 2.34 14.97
CA ILE A 281 1.87 3.26 16.04
C ILE A 281 2.85 4.28 15.44
N TYR A 282 2.46 5.55 15.37
CA TYR A 282 3.36 6.58 14.86
C TYR A 282 4.30 7.13 15.95
N GLY A 283 5.31 7.89 15.52
CA GLY A 283 6.41 8.27 16.41
C GLY A 283 6.00 9.00 17.69
N ASN A 284 4.95 9.85 17.65
CA ASN A 284 4.48 10.54 18.85
C ASN A 284 3.78 9.60 19.84
N GLU A 285 3.02 8.62 19.34
CA GLU A 285 2.39 7.59 20.19
C GLU A 285 3.45 6.71 20.85
N ARG A 286 4.47 6.27 20.09
CA ARG A 286 5.58 5.51 20.67
C ARG A 286 6.30 6.31 21.77
N ARG A 287 6.61 7.58 21.53
CA ARG A 287 7.21 8.45 22.57
C ARG A 287 6.29 8.63 23.78
N ALA A 288 4.97 8.70 23.58
CA ALA A 288 4.03 8.76 24.70
C ALA A 288 4.07 7.48 25.54
N ILE A 289 4.16 6.31 24.92
CA ILE A 289 4.30 5.02 25.62
C ILE A 289 5.62 4.98 26.40
N GLU A 290 6.72 5.38 25.78
CA GLU A 290 8.05 5.39 26.40
C GLU A 290 8.14 6.36 27.58
N ALA A 291 7.45 7.50 27.50
CA ALA A 291 7.46 8.54 28.55
C ALA A 291 6.47 8.29 29.71
N ASN A 292 5.52 7.36 29.58
CA ASN A 292 4.46 7.15 30.55
C ASN A 292 4.16 5.67 30.79
N ASP A 293 4.58 5.14 31.93
CA ASP A 293 4.38 3.74 32.31
C ASP A 293 2.90 3.33 32.33
N SER A 294 1.97 4.25 32.63
CA SER A 294 0.55 3.94 32.60
C SER A 294 0.02 3.59 31.18
N LEU A 295 0.75 3.96 30.14
CA LEU A 295 0.43 3.63 28.75
C LEU A 295 1.06 2.32 28.29
N LYS A 296 1.92 1.69 29.07
CA LYS A 296 2.48 0.35 28.77
C LYS A 296 1.44 -0.76 28.77
N CYS A 297 0.23 -0.52 29.32
CA CYS A 297 -0.92 -1.40 29.11
C CYS A 297 -1.24 -1.63 27.64
N SER A 298 -0.86 -0.72 26.74
CA SER A 298 -1.00 -0.88 25.30
C SER A 298 -0.14 -2.02 24.73
N TYR A 299 0.87 -2.52 25.45
CA TYR A 299 1.73 -3.64 25.01
C TYR A 299 0.96 -4.93 24.78
N LYS A 300 -0.29 -5.05 25.26
CA LYS A 300 -1.19 -6.17 24.90
C LYS A 300 -1.47 -6.27 23.38
N ILE A 301 -1.15 -5.21 22.60
CA ILE A 301 -1.24 -5.26 21.14
C ILE A 301 -0.26 -6.29 20.54
N PHE A 302 0.81 -6.65 21.25
CA PHE A 302 1.80 -7.64 20.80
C PHE A 302 1.36 -9.10 21.07
N ASP A 303 0.36 -9.32 21.92
CA ASP A 303 -0.14 -10.66 22.27
C ASP A 303 -1.00 -11.25 21.13
#